data_dee96041132091402b806cdf06440997
#
_entry.id   dee96041132091402b806cdf06440997
#
_cell.length_a   1.000
_cell.length_b   1.000
_cell.length_c   1.000
_cell.angle_alpha   90.00
_cell.angle_beta   90.00
_cell.angle_gamma   90.00
#
_symmetry.space_group_name_H-M   'P 1'
#
loop_
_entity.id
_entity.type
_entity.pdbx_description
1 polymer ?
#
loop_
_entity_poly.entity_id
_entity_poly.type
_entity_poly.pdbx_seq_one_letter_code
_entity_poly.pdbx_strand_id
1 'polypeptide(L)'
;MEALIRADKISKDFSLGEITVHALKRVSFSLFPEEMIVILGPSGSGKSTMLNILGGIETATEGELYYEGEPLKWDDKKTLTEYRRRHIGFVFQFYNLMPGLTALENVELAAQLSADPLDPEELICQVGLGDRKNHFPSKLSGGQQQRVAIARALCKNPDIL
;
A
#
# COMPACT_ATOMS: atom_id res chain seq x y z
N MET A 1 -11.73 15.14 -15.89
CA MET A 1 -11.50 13.80 -15.30
C MET A 1 -11.54 14.01 -13.80
N GLU A 2 -12.30 13.22 -13.07
CA GLU A 2 -12.39 13.32 -11.62
C GLU A 2 -11.17 12.66 -10.97
N ALA A 3 -10.67 13.24 -9.88
CA ALA A 3 -9.51 12.70 -9.20
C ALA A 3 -9.88 11.42 -8.44
N LEU A 4 -9.08 10.36 -8.57
CA LEU A 4 -9.23 9.13 -7.78
C LEU A 4 -8.89 9.40 -6.31
N ILE A 5 -7.79 10.13 -6.06
CA ILE A 5 -7.44 10.64 -4.73
C ILE A 5 -7.25 12.14 -4.79
N ARG A 6 -7.77 12.84 -3.79
CA ARG A 6 -7.48 14.25 -3.56
C ARG A 6 -7.05 14.45 -2.11
N ALA A 7 -5.82 14.94 -1.94
CA ALA A 7 -5.29 15.37 -0.65
C ALA A 7 -5.43 16.89 -0.52
N ASP A 8 -5.97 17.37 0.59
CA ASP A 8 -6.11 18.81 0.89
C ASP A 8 -5.42 19.14 2.21
N LYS A 9 -4.33 19.90 2.12
CA LYS A 9 -3.54 20.45 3.23
C LYS A 9 -3.11 19.40 4.26
N ILE A 10 -2.76 18.21 3.82
CA ILE A 10 -2.29 17.12 4.69
C ILE A 10 -1.06 17.57 5.46
N SER A 11 -1.15 17.53 6.78
CA SER A 11 -0.04 17.70 7.70
C SER A 11 0.12 16.45 8.56
N LYS A 12 1.35 16.09 8.90
CA LYS A 12 1.64 15.00 9.83
C LYS A 12 2.75 15.37 10.78
N ASP A 13 2.42 15.29 12.04
CA ASP A 13 3.32 15.52 13.17
C ASP A 13 3.48 14.22 13.97
N PHE A 14 4.70 13.94 14.36
CA PHE A 14 5.03 12.85 15.29
C PHE A 14 5.58 13.44 16.57
N SER A 15 4.97 13.13 17.70
CA SER A 15 5.42 13.54 19.03
C SER A 15 6.37 12.48 19.60
N LEU A 16 7.60 12.84 19.88
CA LEU A 16 8.64 12.02 20.50
C LEU A 16 9.03 12.65 21.85
N GLY A 17 8.20 12.44 22.87
CA GLY A 17 8.35 13.11 24.16
C GLY A 17 8.10 14.63 24.03
N GLU A 18 9.13 15.45 24.34
CA GLU A 18 9.04 16.91 24.20
C GLU A 18 9.32 17.43 22.78
N ILE A 19 9.77 16.56 21.87
CA ILE A 19 10.12 16.94 20.51
C ILE A 19 8.97 16.60 19.56
N THR A 20 8.56 17.56 18.73
CA THR A 20 7.62 17.34 17.63
C THR A 20 8.36 17.35 16.31
N VAL A 21 8.22 16.27 15.54
CA VAL A 21 8.77 16.14 14.19
C VAL A 21 7.65 16.38 13.17
N HIS A 22 7.75 17.47 12.42
CA HIS A 22 6.82 17.82 11.36
C HIS A 22 7.19 17.05 10.07
N ALA A 23 6.60 15.88 9.84
CA ALA A 23 6.91 15.04 8.70
C ALA A 23 6.27 15.55 7.40
N LEU A 24 5.07 16.13 7.46
CA LEU A 24 4.37 16.76 6.34
C LEU A 24 3.78 18.10 6.77
N LYS A 25 3.84 19.08 5.86
CA LYS A 25 3.37 20.46 6.13
C LYS A 25 2.42 20.90 5.00
N ARG A 26 1.10 20.81 5.24
CA ARG A 26 0.01 21.31 4.37
C ARG A 26 0.18 20.91 2.89
N VAL A 27 0.45 19.63 2.64
CA VAL A 27 0.64 19.12 1.28
C VAL A 27 -0.71 18.88 0.62
N SER A 28 -0.90 19.42 -0.59
CA SER A 28 -2.12 19.23 -1.39
C SER A 28 -1.76 18.76 -2.80
N PHE A 29 -2.49 17.75 -3.30
CA PHE A 29 -2.33 17.22 -4.65
C PHE A 29 -3.55 16.37 -5.04
N SER A 30 -3.62 16.02 -6.32
CA SER A 30 -4.62 15.08 -6.83
C SER A 30 -3.92 13.98 -7.64
N LEU A 31 -4.43 12.75 -7.55
CA LEU A 31 -4.02 11.60 -8.33
C LEU A 31 -5.21 11.19 -9.21
N PHE A 32 -4.94 10.87 -10.47
CA PHE A 32 -5.98 10.49 -11.42
C PHE A 32 -5.86 9.00 -11.78
N PRO A 33 -6.93 8.37 -12.25
CA PRO A 33 -6.86 6.99 -12.75
C PRO A 33 -5.80 6.83 -13.85
N GLU A 34 -5.20 5.63 -13.92
CA GLU A 34 -4.21 5.25 -14.93
C GLU A 34 -2.90 6.05 -14.91
N GLU A 35 -2.62 6.78 -13.84
CA GLU A 35 -1.35 7.51 -13.68
C GLU A 35 -0.31 6.66 -12.93
N MET A 36 0.93 6.72 -13.40
CA MET A 36 2.09 6.28 -12.63
C MET A 36 2.76 7.49 -11.99
N ILE A 37 2.79 7.52 -10.65
CA ILE A 37 3.30 8.65 -9.88
C ILE A 37 4.56 8.27 -9.13
N VAL A 38 5.57 9.14 -9.20
CA VAL A 38 6.84 8.98 -8.50
C VAL A 38 7.02 10.12 -7.50
N ILE A 39 7.16 9.77 -6.21
CA ILE A 39 7.45 10.73 -5.16
C ILE A 39 8.97 10.79 -4.96
N LEU A 40 9.57 11.94 -5.26
CA LEU A 40 11.01 12.17 -5.16
C LEU A 40 11.36 13.06 -3.95
N GLY A 41 12.55 12.88 -3.43
CA GLY A 41 13.08 13.70 -2.34
C GLY A 41 14.18 12.98 -1.54
N PRO A 42 14.95 13.70 -0.71
CA PRO A 42 15.99 13.12 0.13
C PRO A 42 15.42 12.20 1.22
N SER A 43 16.28 11.43 1.89
CA SER A 43 15.87 10.65 3.07
C SER A 43 15.29 11.59 4.14
N GLY A 44 14.23 11.16 4.80
CA GLY A 44 13.55 11.97 5.84
C GLY A 44 12.60 13.04 5.30
N SER A 45 12.40 13.19 3.98
CA SER A 45 11.49 14.22 3.42
C SER A 45 10.00 13.89 3.51
N GLY A 46 9.61 12.84 4.22
CA GLY A 46 8.19 12.51 4.43
C GLY A 46 7.56 11.60 3.38
N LYS A 47 8.31 11.10 2.37
CA LYS A 47 7.77 10.24 1.29
C LYS A 47 7.01 9.02 1.80
N SER A 48 7.63 8.24 2.69
CA SER A 48 6.99 7.05 3.28
C SER A 48 5.79 7.41 4.14
N THR A 49 5.86 8.53 4.85
CA THR A 49 4.72 9.06 5.64
C THR A 49 3.56 9.40 4.72
N MET A 50 3.83 10.07 3.60
CA MET A 50 2.80 10.39 2.61
C MET A 50 2.18 9.12 2.02
N LEU A 51 2.99 8.15 1.58
CA LEU A 51 2.49 6.87 1.06
C LEU A 51 1.66 6.10 2.09
N ASN A 52 2.07 6.11 3.36
CA ASN A 52 1.31 5.47 4.43
C ASN A 52 -0.04 6.16 4.68
N ILE A 53 -0.10 7.49 4.57
CA ILE A 53 -1.36 8.24 4.70
C ILE A 53 -2.27 7.97 3.50
N LEU A 54 -1.73 8.01 2.27
CA LEU A 54 -2.48 7.68 1.05
C LEU A 54 -3.05 6.27 1.10
N GLY A 55 -2.28 5.33 1.60
CA GLY A 55 -2.74 3.96 1.78
C GLY A 55 -3.59 3.70 3.01
N GLY A 56 -3.89 4.71 3.84
CA GLY A 56 -4.71 4.57 5.04
C GLY A 56 -4.06 3.74 6.16
N ILE A 57 -2.72 3.54 6.13
CA ILE A 57 -1.95 2.90 7.23
C ILE A 57 -1.74 3.90 8.36
N GLU A 58 -1.42 5.15 8.00
CA GLU A 58 -1.19 6.25 8.92
C GLU A 58 -2.30 7.29 8.75
N THR A 59 -2.59 8.05 9.79
CA THR A 59 -3.57 9.14 9.77
C THR A 59 -2.87 10.49 9.67
N ALA A 60 -3.46 11.45 8.98
CA ALA A 60 -3.01 12.84 9.04
C ALA A 60 -3.27 13.44 10.42
N THR A 61 -2.43 14.42 10.83
CA THR A 61 -2.69 15.27 12.01
C THR A 61 -3.69 16.35 11.66
N GLU A 62 -3.58 16.90 10.45
CA GLU A 62 -4.49 17.90 9.88
C GLU A 62 -4.69 17.67 8.39
N GLY A 63 -5.76 18.22 7.84
CA GLY A 63 -6.12 18.10 6.44
C GLY A 63 -7.02 16.91 6.15
N GLU A 64 -7.43 16.79 4.91
CA GLU A 64 -8.42 15.81 4.46
C GLU A 64 -7.91 15.02 3.25
N LEU A 65 -8.24 13.73 3.22
CA LEU A 65 -8.01 12.84 2.09
C LEU A 65 -9.36 12.37 1.56
N TYR A 66 -9.51 12.44 0.26
CA TYR A 66 -10.71 12.00 -0.43
C TYR A 66 -10.35 10.87 -1.39
N TYR A 67 -11.19 9.85 -1.43
CA TYR A 67 -11.17 8.79 -2.42
C TYR A 67 -12.49 8.86 -3.21
N GLU A 68 -12.41 8.98 -4.54
CA GLU A 68 -13.58 9.15 -5.44
C GLU A 68 -14.56 10.25 -4.96
N GLY A 69 -14.03 11.37 -4.48
CA GLY A 69 -14.81 12.48 -3.96
C GLY A 69 -15.32 12.33 -2.53
N GLU A 70 -15.27 11.14 -1.95
CA GLU A 70 -15.73 10.87 -0.58
C GLU A 70 -14.60 11.04 0.44
N PRO A 71 -14.82 11.73 1.57
CA PRO A 71 -13.79 11.94 2.57
C PRO A 71 -13.47 10.66 3.34
N LEU A 72 -12.20 10.33 3.44
CA LEU A 72 -11.71 9.25 4.32
C LEU A 72 -11.59 9.77 5.76
N LYS A 73 -12.44 9.26 6.65
CA LYS A 73 -12.47 9.67 8.05
C LYS A 73 -11.35 8.99 8.84
N TRP A 74 -10.42 9.79 9.37
CA TRP A 74 -9.24 9.31 10.11
C TRP A 74 -9.56 8.62 11.43
N ASP A 75 -10.67 8.95 12.07
CA ASP A 75 -11.14 8.38 13.34
C ASP A 75 -11.93 7.08 13.16
N ASP A 76 -12.38 6.77 11.94
CA ASP A 76 -13.09 5.53 11.62
C ASP A 76 -12.14 4.44 11.12
N LYS A 77 -11.63 3.64 12.07
CA LYS A 77 -10.75 2.49 11.78
C LYS A 77 -11.40 1.46 10.86
N LYS A 78 -12.73 1.33 10.88
CA LYS A 78 -13.44 0.38 10.03
C LYS A 78 -13.41 0.85 8.58
N THR A 79 -13.72 2.11 8.32
CA THR A 79 -13.64 2.73 6.99
C THR A 79 -12.22 2.63 6.41
N LEU A 80 -11.20 2.97 7.20
CA LEU A 80 -9.80 2.84 6.75
C LEU A 80 -9.39 1.38 6.46
N THR A 81 -9.93 0.43 7.22
CA THR A 81 -9.65 -0.99 6.99
C THR A 81 -10.31 -1.48 5.70
N GLU A 82 -11.57 -1.09 5.44
CA GLU A 82 -12.25 -1.41 4.18
C GLU A 82 -11.58 -0.73 2.98
N TYR A 83 -11.16 0.53 3.11
CA TYR A 83 -10.41 1.24 2.08
C TYR A 83 -9.13 0.48 1.71
N ARG A 84 -8.28 0.13 2.70
CA ARG A 84 -7.07 -0.67 2.44
C ARG A 84 -7.38 -2.02 1.83
N ARG A 85 -8.44 -2.66 2.32
CA ARG A 85 -8.82 -3.99 1.88
C ARG A 85 -9.23 -4.01 0.42
N ARG A 86 -10.02 -3.04 -0.02
CA ARG A 86 -10.62 -3.01 -1.36
C ARG A 86 -9.75 -2.31 -2.39
N HIS A 87 -9.17 -1.19 -2.02
CA HIS A 87 -8.65 -0.23 -3.00
C HIS A 87 -7.12 -0.14 -3.04
N ILE A 88 -6.41 -0.62 -1.99
CA ILE A 88 -4.97 -0.42 -1.89
C ILE A 88 -4.19 -1.74 -1.95
N GLY A 89 -3.25 -1.83 -2.87
CA GLY A 89 -2.19 -2.84 -2.90
C GLY A 89 -0.87 -2.26 -2.38
N PHE A 90 -0.23 -2.93 -1.41
CA PHE A 90 1.05 -2.47 -0.87
C PHE A 90 2.21 -3.37 -1.26
N VAL A 91 3.28 -2.78 -1.79
CA VAL A 91 4.60 -3.41 -1.91
C VAL A 91 5.56 -2.67 -0.98
N PHE A 92 5.99 -3.33 0.09
CA PHE A 92 6.88 -2.72 1.09
C PHE A 92 8.34 -2.90 0.72
N GLN A 93 9.20 -2.00 1.22
CA GLN A 93 10.66 -2.04 1.00
C GLN A 93 11.29 -3.37 1.44
N PHE A 94 10.82 -3.97 2.54
CA PHE A 94 11.31 -5.25 3.06
C PHE A 94 10.36 -6.41 2.75
N TYR A 95 9.54 -6.26 1.70
CA TYR A 95 8.59 -7.25 1.17
C TYR A 95 7.51 -7.71 2.15
N ASN A 96 7.78 -7.78 3.44
CA ASN A 96 6.87 -8.19 4.52
C ASN A 96 6.11 -9.49 4.20
N LEU A 97 6.83 -10.48 3.65
CA LEU A 97 6.27 -11.81 3.43
C LEU A 97 6.16 -12.56 4.75
N MET A 98 5.12 -13.38 4.87
CA MET A 98 4.94 -14.27 6.01
C MET A 98 5.95 -15.42 5.89
N PRO A 99 6.93 -15.55 6.81
CA PRO A 99 8.04 -16.49 6.67
C PRO A 99 7.61 -17.96 6.79
N GLY A 100 6.48 -18.21 7.44
CA GLY A 100 5.89 -19.54 7.62
C GLY A 100 4.96 -19.98 6.48
N LEU A 101 4.80 -19.14 5.45
CA LEU A 101 3.99 -19.44 4.26
C LEU A 101 4.88 -19.52 3.02
N THR A 102 4.54 -20.38 2.08
CA THR A 102 5.17 -20.46 0.77
C THR A 102 4.90 -19.20 -0.07
N ALA A 103 5.54 -19.08 -1.23
CA ALA A 103 5.30 -17.97 -2.15
C ALA A 103 3.82 -17.89 -2.55
N LEU A 104 3.21 -19.00 -2.93
CA LEU A 104 1.80 -19.06 -3.31
C LEU A 104 0.89 -18.73 -2.12
N GLU A 105 1.09 -19.36 -0.97
CA GLU A 105 0.28 -19.11 0.23
C GLU A 105 0.33 -17.64 0.70
N ASN A 106 1.45 -16.94 0.50
CA ASN A 106 1.55 -15.50 0.74
C ASN A 106 0.60 -14.68 -0.17
N VAL A 107 0.39 -15.12 -1.41
CA VAL A 107 -0.53 -14.47 -2.35
C VAL A 107 -1.97 -14.88 -2.05
N GLU A 108 -2.23 -16.16 -1.79
CA GLU A 108 -3.56 -16.68 -1.44
C GLU A 108 -4.13 -16.02 -0.17
N LEU A 109 -3.28 -15.74 0.82
CA LEU A 109 -3.70 -15.01 2.02
C LEU A 109 -4.27 -13.63 1.69
N ALA A 110 -3.69 -12.93 0.69
CA ALA A 110 -4.21 -11.65 0.24
C ALA A 110 -5.51 -11.80 -0.55
N ALA A 111 -5.66 -12.85 -1.35
CA ALA A 111 -6.88 -13.17 -2.06
C ALA A 111 -8.08 -13.32 -1.11
N GLN A 112 -7.90 -13.98 0.03
CA GLN A 112 -8.94 -14.17 1.04
C GLN A 112 -9.48 -12.84 1.63
N LEU A 113 -8.73 -11.76 1.51
CA LEU A 113 -9.12 -10.44 2.00
C LEU A 113 -9.88 -9.62 0.94
N SER A 114 -9.88 -10.03 -0.33
CA SER A 114 -10.57 -9.34 -1.43
C SER A 114 -11.95 -9.95 -1.68
N ALA A 115 -12.87 -9.13 -2.17
CA ALA A 115 -14.19 -9.59 -2.63
C ALA A 115 -14.12 -10.13 -4.08
N ASP A 116 -13.17 -9.63 -4.88
CA ASP A 116 -12.95 -10.00 -6.29
C ASP A 116 -11.44 -10.15 -6.55
N PRO A 117 -10.80 -11.22 -6.01
CA PRO A 117 -9.36 -11.41 -6.16
C PRO A 117 -9.02 -11.95 -7.56
N LEU A 118 -7.83 -11.58 -8.04
CA LEU A 118 -7.21 -12.24 -9.19
C LEU A 118 -6.69 -13.62 -8.75
N ASP A 119 -6.52 -14.53 -9.73
CA ASP A 119 -6.03 -15.89 -9.46
C ASP A 119 -4.59 -15.89 -8.91
N PRO A 120 -4.35 -16.40 -7.69
CA PRO A 120 -3.01 -16.41 -7.09
C PRO A 120 -1.99 -17.27 -7.86
N GLU A 121 -2.41 -18.42 -8.41
CA GLU A 121 -1.52 -19.28 -9.17
C GLU A 121 -1.11 -18.64 -10.50
N GLU A 122 -2.06 -18.02 -11.19
CA GLU A 122 -1.77 -17.28 -12.40
C GLU A 122 -0.79 -16.15 -12.16
N LEU A 123 -1.02 -15.34 -11.11
CA LEU A 123 -0.13 -14.22 -10.75
C LEU A 123 1.29 -14.67 -10.40
N ILE A 124 1.43 -15.77 -9.64
CA ILE A 124 2.76 -16.34 -9.32
C ILE A 124 3.48 -16.79 -10.62
N CYS A 125 2.76 -17.35 -11.58
CA CYS A 125 3.31 -17.70 -12.88
C CYS A 125 3.69 -16.46 -13.70
N GLN A 126 2.84 -15.43 -13.73
CA GLN A 126 3.10 -14.18 -14.45
C GLN A 126 4.34 -13.43 -13.94
N VAL A 127 4.61 -13.47 -12.63
CA VAL A 127 5.84 -12.91 -12.07
C VAL A 127 7.07 -13.85 -12.22
N GLY A 128 6.94 -14.95 -12.96
CA GLY A 128 8.03 -15.88 -13.26
C GLY A 128 8.46 -16.74 -12.06
N LEU A 129 7.53 -17.13 -11.21
CA LEU A 129 7.79 -17.93 -10.01
C LEU A 129 6.97 -19.24 -9.96
N GLY A 130 6.39 -19.70 -11.07
CA GLY A 130 5.61 -20.93 -11.11
C GLY A 130 6.35 -22.14 -10.54
N ASP A 131 7.63 -22.33 -10.93
CA ASP A 131 8.48 -23.42 -10.43
C ASP A 131 8.92 -23.24 -8.96
N ARG A 132 8.66 -22.08 -8.38
CA ARG A 132 9.06 -21.70 -7.02
C ARG A 132 7.86 -21.44 -6.10
N LYS A 133 6.65 -21.67 -6.57
CA LYS A 133 5.40 -21.33 -5.85
C LYS A 133 5.33 -21.96 -4.44
N ASN A 134 5.91 -23.17 -4.28
CA ASN A 134 5.94 -23.90 -3.03
C ASN A 134 7.19 -23.62 -2.16
N HIS A 135 8.04 -22.65 -2.54
CA HIS A 135 9.20 -22.28 -1.73
C HIS A 135 8.84 -21.26 -0.67
N PHE A 136 9.42 -21.43 0.53
CA PHE A 136 9.33 -20.44 1.60
C PHE A 136 10.21 -19.22 1.29
N PRO A 137 9.89 -18.02 1.83
CA PRO A 137 10.68 -16.79 1.62
C PRO A 137 12.18 -16.97 1.87
N SER A 138 12.56 -17.78 2.87
CA SER A 138 13.97 -18.07 3.21
C SER A 138 14.73 -18.82 2.09
N LYS A 139 14.03 -19.40 1.12
CA LYS A 139 14.60 -20.11 -0.04
C LYS A 139 14.52 -19.30 -1.33
N LEU A 140 14.05 -18.06 -1.25
CA LEU A 140 13.91 -17.13 -2.36
C LEU A 140 14.95 -16.01 -2.28
N SER A 141 15.50 -15.60 -3.42
CA SER A 141 16.34 -14.40 -3.48
C SER A 141 15.52 -13.14 -3.21
N GLY A 142 16.17 -12.01 -2.87
CA GLY A 142 15.49 -10.73 -2.64
C GLY A 142 14.59 -10.32 -3.80
N GLY A 143 15.07 -10.45 -5.05
CA GLY A 143 14.25 -10.15 -6.23
C GLY A 143 13.08 -11.13 -6.42
N GLN A 144 13.21 -12.39 -6.00
CA GLN A 144 12.09 -13.34 -6.00
C GLN A 144 11.07 -12.98 -4.92
N GLN A 145 11.52 -12.63 -3.71
CA GLN A 145 10.64 -12.17 -2.64
C GLN A 145 9.89 -10.89 -3.02
N GLN A 146 10.56 -9.96 -3.72
CA GLN A 146 9.92 -8.76 -4.25
C GLN A 146 8.81 -9.12 -5.24
N ARG A 147 9.05 -10.05 -6.16
CA ARG A 147 8.02 -10.50 -7.11
C ARG A 147 6.83 -11.18 -6.42
N VAL A 148 7.06 -11.96 -5.36
CA VAL A 148 5.95 -12.49 -4.53
C VAL A 148 5.16 -11.35 -3.88
N ALA A 149 5.84 -10.32 -3.34
CA ALA A 149 5.17 -9.17 -2.73
C ALA A 149 4.34 -8.38 -3.75
N ILE A 150 4.82 -8.26 -5.00
CA ILE A 150 4.06 -7.64 -6.10
C ILE A 150 2.83 -8.50 -6.44
N ALA A 151 2.98 -9.80 -6.64
CA ALA A 151 1.85 -10.71 -6.91
C ALA A 151 0.80 -10.64 -5.79
N ARG A 152 1.25 -10.63 -4.52
CA ARG A 152 0.38 -10.49 -3.35
C ARG A 152 -0.40 -9.18 -3.35
N ALA A 153 0.24 -8.07 -3.72
CA ALA A 153 -0.42 -6.77 -3.77
C ALA A 153 -1.45 -6.71 -4.90
N LEU A 154 -1.10 -7.24 -6.09
CA LEU A 154 -1.97 -7.29 -7.27
C LEU A 154 -3.15 -8.24 -7.09
N CYS A 155 -2.97 -9.35 -6.36
CA CYS A 155 -4.00 -10.37 -6.17
C CYS A 155 -5.30 -9.84 -5.57
N LYS A 156 -5.23 -8.76 -4.81
CA LYS A 156 -6.40 -8.08 -4.27
C LYS A 156 -7.22 -7.34 -5.32
N ASN A 157 -6.72 -7.23 -6.56
CA ASN A 157 -7.31 -6.42 -7.64
C ASN A 157 -7.53 -4.96 -7.21
N PRO A 158 -6.50 -4.26 -6.69
CA PRO A 158 -6.66 -2.93 -6.12
C PRO A 158 -6.74 -1.84 -7.18
N ASP A 159 -7.41 -0.73 -6.87
CA ASP A 159 -7.44 0.47 -7.73
C ASP A 159 -6.10 1.24 -7.70
N ILE A 160 -5.33 1.07 -6.62
CA ILE A 160 -4.07 1.77 -6.36
C ILE A 160 -3.02 0.77 -5.88
N LEU A 161 -1.89 0.72 -6.56
CA LEU A 161 -0.73 -0.08 -6.19
C LEU A 161 0.40 0.82 -5.71
#